data_b8e760b51cf1cdf93772e272e1267dba
#
_entry.id   b8e760b51cf1cdf93772e272e1267dba
#
_cell.length_a   1.000
_cell.length_b   1.000
_cell.length_c   1.000
_cell.angle_alpha   90.00
_cell.angle_beta   90.00
_cell.angle_gamma   90.00
#
_symmetry.space_group_name_H-M   'P 1'
#
loop_
_entity.id
_entity.type
_entity.pdbx_description
1 polymer ?
#
loop_
_entity_poly.entity_id
_entity_poly.type
_entity_poly.pdbx_seq_one_letter_code
_entity_poly.pdbx_strand_id
1 'polypeptide(L)'
;MPKITGEIRDAATGEIVQARVQVLDPNGENVAPVDAMWKVGSGEPFFYSDGQFSLDTTRGYHRVLVERGTEFTPWERTIEVDGSSDSSVDIQLERWSDLPDRGWHPGNTHIHYDEKETDPDRRLAYDSRVEDLRMTAVSILKRWDLDYATNKYPPGVLTEYTDTHHHVQSGEETRHNHDPSDPFKIGYGHVMLLNIRNQVDPISRGLIIDQFDPDYPPLSYACDQANDQDGLVIWCHNGQGMEAPVAAALGKVHAMNLFDPFWTDIEYLYWYHILNTGIKMPVSTGSDWFVSSANRVYSQTNGGFAYESWLDGIRTGKTFITNGPALFLSVAGQEPGATIQVDKGARIPVHANWNSHHAVERVEIVLNGKVVARRDFPGGVNTGHVEVDIIAESDGWIGARLGSGSRDSFNQPIWAHTSPVYIRGTGAQSEASVESAKFYADQIGEGINWVKTKGRFYTDAQRNEVVDLFKQGQNWYRNLI
;
A
#
# COMPACT_ATOMS: atom_id res chain seq x y z
N MET A 1 -26.92 -23.14 25.57
CA MET A 1 -25.57 -23.63 25.23
C MET A 1 -24.59 -22.85 26.08
N PRO A 2 -23.47 -23.45 26.51
CA PRO A 2 -22.43 -22.68 27.18
C PRO A 2 -21.88 -21.63 26.24
N LYS A 3 -21.29 -20.58 26.80
CA LYS A 3 -20.71 -19.48 26.03
C LYS A 3 -19.22 -19.36 26.26
N ILE A 4 -18.52 -18.85 25.25
CA ILE A 4 -17.21 -18.25 25.41
C ILE A 4 -17.41 -16.73 25.41
N THR A 5 -16.91 -16.06 26.43
CA THR A 5 -16.85 -14.59 26.52
C THR A 5 -15.40 -14.15 26.54
N GLY A 6 -15.07 -13.10 25.83
CA GLY A 6 -13.72 -12.54 25.79
C GLY A 6 -13.72 -11.03 25.99
N GLU A 7 -12.69 -10.54 26.70
CA GLU A 7 -12.38 -9.12 26.80
C GLU A 7 -10.94 -8.91 26.31
N ILE A 8 -10.75 -7.97 25.39
CA ILE A 8 -9.47 -7.74 24.68
C ILE A 8 -8.93 -6.37 25.11
N ARG A 9 -7.72 -6.37 25.66
CA ARG A 9 -7.05 -5.17 26.14
C ARG A 9 -5.66 -5.02 25.53
N ASP A 10 -5.24 -3.79 25.36
CA ASP A 10 -3.84 -3.46 25.20
C ASP A 10 -3.12 -3.68 26.54
N ALA A 11 -2.11 -4.54 26.55
CA ALA A 11 -1.39 -4.92 27.77
C ALA A 11 -0.62 -3.75 28.42
N ALA A 12 -0.22 -2.75 27.61
CA ALA A 12 0.54 -1.60 28.11
C ALA A 12 -0.36 -0.54 28.76
N THR A 13 -1.55 -0.28 28.18
CA THR A 13 -2.45 0.78 28.63
C THR A 13 -3.60 0.27 29.49
N GLY A 14 -3.94 -1.02 29.36
CA GLY A 14 -5.14 -1.63 29.98
C GLY A 14 -6.46 -1.23 29.32
N GLU A 15 -6.42 -0.45 28.25
CA GLU A 15 -7.62 -0.03 27.50
C GLU A 15 -8.21 -1.19 26.70
N ILE A 16 -9.55 -1.21 26.59
CA ILE A 16 -10.25 -2.14 25.70
C ILE A 16 -9.96 -1.73 24.26
N VAL A 17 -9.57 -2.70 23.43
CA VAL A 17 -9.17 -2.45 22.02
C VAL A 17 -9.90 -3.38 21.06
N GLN A 18 -10.22 -2.83 19.90
CA GLN A 18 -10.81 -3.60 18.79
C GLN A 18 -9.77 -4.53 18.18
N ALA A 19 -10.21 -5.73 17.77
CA ALA A 19 -9.33 -6.75 17.21
C ALA A 19 -10.09 -7.73 16.31
N ARG A 20 -9.35 -8.52 15.56
CA ARG A 20 -9.83 -9.69 14.82
C ARG A 20 -9.79 -10.91 15.73
N VAL A 21 -10.86 -11.69 15.73
CA VAL A 21 -10.99 -12.89 16.58
C VAL A 21 -11.35 -14.09 15.72
N GLN A 22 -10.64 -15.20 15.91
CA GLN A 22 -11.00 -16.51 15.39
C GLN A 22 -11.24 -17.45 16.57
N VAL A 23 -12.34 -18.17 16.56
CA VAL A 23 -12.61 -19.24 17.51
C VAL A 23 -12.91 -20.50 16.72
N LEU A 24 -12.10 -21.55 16.90
CA LEU A 24 -12.35 -22.88 16.34
C LEU A 24 -12.94 -23.78 17.42
N ASP A 25 -14.02 -24.45 17.09
CA ASP A 25 -14.66 -25.44 17.95
C ASP A 25 -13.84 -26.74 18.01
N PRO A 26 -14.25 -27.76 18.82
CA PRO A 26 -13.55 -29.05 18.92
C PRO A 26 -13.47 -29.85 17.60
N ASN A 27 -14.27 -29.49 16.59
CA ASN A 27 -14.24 -30.10 15.26
C ASN A 27 -13.36 -29.34 14.28
N GLY A 28 -12.83 -28.18 14.69
CA GLY A 28 -12.06 -27.26 13.83
C GLY A 28 -12.91 -26.32 13.00
N GLU A 29 -14.21 -26.19 13.30
CA GLU A 29 -15.12 -25.27 12.62
C GLU A 29 -15.09 -23.89 13.27
N ASN A 30 -15.21 -22.83 12.44
CA ASN A 30 -15.27 -21.47 12.95
C ASN A 30 -16.61 -21.19 13.63
N VAL A 31 -16.55 -20.64 14.85
CA VAL A 31 -17.71 -20.14 15.57
C VAL A 31 -17.56 -18.65 15.86
N ALA A 32 -18.68 -17.93 15.79
CA ALA A 32 -18.70 -16.48 15.93
C ALA A 32 -20.04 -16.01 16.53
N PRO A 33 -20.12 -14.77 17.02
CA PRO A 33 -21.39 -14.12 17.33
C PRO A 33 -22.35 -14.13 16.14
N VAL A 34 -23.68 -14.13 16.40
CA VAL A 34 -24.71 -14.26 15.36
C VAL A 34 -24.66 -13.10 14.35
N ASP A 35 -24.31 -11.90 14.80
CA ASP A 35 -24.20 -10.66 14.02
C ASP A 35 -22.75 -10.29 13.68
N ALA A 36 -21.86 -11.28 13.66
CA ALA A 36 -20.43 -11.05 13.43
C ALA A 36 -20.16 -10.39 12.07
N MET A 37 -19.37 -9.33 12.07
CA MET A 37 -18.77 -8.78 10.87
C MET A 37 -17.48 -9.52 10.58
N TRP A 38 -17.41 -10.16 9.41
CA TRP A 38 -16.27 -10.97 9.03
C TRP A 38 -15.20 -10.16 8.29
N LYS A 39 -13.94 -10.50 8.54
CA LYS A 39 -12.80 -10.06 7.72
C LYS A 39 -13.05 -10.42 6.26
N VAL A 40 -12.72 -9.53 5.35
CA VAL A 40 -12.70 -9.78 3.91
C VAL A 40 -11.28 -10.17 3.47
N GLY A 41 -11.17 -10.84 2.33
CA GLY A 41 -9.89 -11.29 1.78
C GLY A 41 -9.55 -12.73 2.09
N SER A 42 -8.39 -13.16 1.62
CA SER A 42 -7.88 -14.53 1.75
C SER A 42 -7.39 -14.85 3.17
N GLY A 43 -6.98 -16.10 3.36
CA GLY A 43 -6.39 -16.58 4.61
C GLY A 43 -7.42 -16.93 5.69
N GLU A 44 -7.04 -16.79 6.95
CA GLU A 44 -7.84 -17.20 8.09
C GLU A 44 -9.13 -16.36 8.23
N PRO A 45 -10.29 -16.99 8.46
CA PRO A 45 -11.53 -16.30 8.71
C PRO A 45 -11.56 -15.74 10.15
N PHE A 46 -11.60 -14.43 10.28
CA PHE A 46 -11.76 -13.73 11.54
C PHE A 46 -13.06 -12.96 11.55
N PHE A 47 -13.70 -12.84 12.71
CA PHE A 47 -14.70 -11.81 12.93
C PHE A 47 -14.10 -10.61 13.67
N TYR A 48 -14.68 -9.43 13.46
CA TYR A 48 -14.28 -8.20 14.14
C TYR A 48 -14.98 -8.08 15.49
N SER A 49 -14.23 -7.68 16.50
CA SER A 49 -14.71 -7.40 17.85
C SER A 49 -14.38 -5.97 18.25
N ASP A 50 -15.28 -5.30 18.92
CA ASP A 50 -15.08 -3.98 19.52
C ASP A 50 -14.36 -4.03 20.88
N GLY A 51 -13.72 -5.16 21.16
CA GLY A 51 -12.94 -5.40 22.38
C GLY A 51 -13.63 -6.35 23.35
N GLN A 52 -14.90 -6.70 23.09
CA GLN A 52 -15.62 -7.71 23.86
C GLN A 52 -16.41 -8.61 22.90
N PHE A 53 -16.48 -9.89 23.21
CA PHE A 53 -17.31 -10.81 22.44
C PHE A 53 -17.97 -11.88 23.32
N SER A 54 -19.10 -12.38 22.86
CA SER A 54 -19.80 -13.51 23.45
C SER A 54 -20.38 -14.38 22.35
N LEU A 55 -20.10 -15.67 22.37
CA LEU A 55 -20.61 -16.61 21.37
C LEU A 55 -21.07 -17.91 22.05
N ASP A 56 -22.12 -18.49 21.51
CA ASP A 56 -22.60 -19.80 21.92
C ASP A 56 -21.71 -20.89 21.34
N THR A 57 -21.41 -21.91 22.12
CA THR A 57 -20.55 -23.01 21.69
C THR A 57 -20.93 -24.36 22.30
N THR A 58 -20.14 -25.37 22.04
CA THR A 58 -20.31 -26.74 22.52
C THR A 58 -19.25 -27.08 23.57
N ARG A 59 -19.44 -28.19 24.29
CA ARG A 59 -18.41 -28.72 25.20
C ARG A 59 -17.17 -29.18 24.42
N GLY A 60 -15.98 -28.90 24.94
CA GLY A 60 -14.70 -29.37 24.43
C GLY A 60 -13.62 -28.33 24.40
N TYR A 61 -12.53 -28.57 23.68
CA TYR A 61 -11.41 -27.66 23.55
C TYR A 61 -11.58 -26.74 22.35
N HIS A 62 -11.47 -25.45 22.59
CA HIS A 62 -11.60 -24.40 21.58
C HIS A 62 -10.29 -23.67 21.43
N ARG A 63 -9.85 -23.47 20.19
CA ARG A 63 -8.70 -22.60 19.89
C ARG A 63 -9.21 -21.18 19.70
N VAL A 64 -8.69 -20.24 20.46
CA VAL A 64 -8.97 -18.80 20.31
C VAL A 64 -7.71 -18.11 19.88
N LEU A 65 -7.79 -17.41 18.74
CA LEU A 65 -6.72 -16.58 18.17
C LEU A 65 -7.23 -15.15 18.06
N VAL A 66 -6.45 -14.18 18.54
CA VAL A 66 -6.78 -12.75 18.49
C VAL A 66 -5.61 -11.98 17.89
N GLU A 67 -5.90 -11.14 16.91
CA GLU A 67 -4.93 -10.30 16.22
C GLU A 67 -5.41 -8.85 16.14
N ARG A 68 -4.46 -7.91 16.23
CA ARG A 68 -4.70 -6.47 16.03
C ARG A 68 -3.56 -5.88 15.20
N GLY A 69 -3.90 -5.35 14.02
CA GLY A 69 -2.90 -4.75 13.13
C GLY A 69 -1.66 -5.62 12.94
N THR A 70 -0.50 -4.99 12.69
CA THR A 70 0.79 -5.68 12.49
C THR A 70 1.81 -5.44 13.60
N GLU A 71 1.55 -4.52 14.53
CA GLU A 71 2.47 -4.19 15.63
C GLU A 71 2.19 -4.95 16.92
N PHE A 72 1.07 -5.68 16.99
CA PHE A 72 0.74 -6.52 18.14
C PHE A 72 1.12 -7.97 17.86
N THR A 73 1.62 -8.63 18.91
CA THR A 73 1.85 -10.07 18.88
C THR A 73 0.50 -10.80 18.91
N PRO A 74 0.23 -11.74 17.98
CA PRO A 74 -0.98 -12.55 18.06
C PRO A 74 -1.11 -13.28 19.40
N TRP A 75 -2.30 -13.21 19.99
CA TRP A 75 -2.62 -13.95 21.19
C TRP A 75 -3.37 -15.24 20.82
N GLU A 76 -2.85 -16.37 21.27
CA GLU A 76 -3.45 -17.68 20.98
C GLU A 76 -3.50 -18.56 22.22
N ARG A 77 -4.68 -19.15 22.49
CA ARG A 77 -4.86 -20.16 23.55
C ARG A 77 -5.90 -21.19 23.21
N THR A 78 -5.72 -22.38 23.77
CA THR A 78 -6.76 -23.43 23.83
C THR A 78 -7.53 -23.31 25.14
N ILE A 79 -8.86 -23.25 25.04
CA ILE A 79 -9.79 -23.06 26.15
C ILE A 79 -10.65 -24.30 26.27
N GLU A 80 -10.78 -24.83 27.47
CA GLU A 80 -11.71 -25.94 27.76
C GLU A 80 -13.08 -25.40 28.17
N VAL A 81 -14.12 -25.82 27.48
CA VAL A 81 -15.53 -25.56 27.81
C VAL A 81 -16.12 -26.83 28.37
N ASP A 82 -16.49 -26.85 29.65
CA ASP A 82 -16.99 -28.05 30.34
C ASP A 82 -18.43 -28.40 29.96
N GLY A 83 -19.17 -27.49 29.36
CA GLY A 83 -20.54 -27.64 28.91
C GLY A 83 -21.60 -27.31 29.96
N SER A 84 -21.22 -27.04 31.20
CA SER A 84 -22.12 -26.74 32.31
C SER A 84 -22.15 -25.25 32.69
N SER A 85 -21.08 -24.53 32.36
CA SER A 85 -20.90 -23.11 32.64
C SER A 85 -20.28 -22.37 31.47
N ASP A 86 -20.43 -21.04 31.46
CA ASP A 86 -19.75 -20.16 30.51
C ASP A 86 -18.25 -20.10 30.84
N SER A 87 -17.43 -19.97 29.81
CA SER A 87 -15.99 -19.78 29.91
C SER A 87 -15.62 -18.34 29.58
N SER A 88 -14.81 -17.68 30.43
CA SER A 88 -14.36 -16.31 30.21
C SER A 88 -12.87 -16.27 29.95
N VAL A 89 -12.44 -15.40 29.02
CA VAL A 89 -11.03 -15.17 28.67
C VAL A 89 -10.70 -13.70 28.78
N ASP A 90 -9.64 -13.40 29.53
CA ASP A 90 -8.98 -12.11 29.53
C ASP A 90 -7.80 -12.16 28.53
N ILE A 91 -7.85 -11.29 27.53
CA ILE A 91 -6.93 -11.27 26.39
C ILE A 91 -6.10 -10.00 26.48
N GLN A 92 -4.81 -10.16 26.74
CA GLN A 92 -3.85 -9.07 26.81
C GLN A 92 -2.99 -9.09 25.54
N LEU A 93 -3.16 -8.09 24.66
CA LEU A 93 -2.38 -7.94 23.43
C LEU A 93 -1.13 -7.12 23.72
N GLU A 94 0.04 -7.70 23.45
CA GLU A 94 1.34 -7.07 23.64
C GLU A 94 1.86 -6.48 22.33
N ARG A 95 2.29 -5.21 22.34
CA ARG A 95 3.04 -4.65 21.21
C ARG A 95 4.46 -5.20 21.19
N TRP A 96 4.90 -5.74 20.06
CA TRP A 96 6.29 -6.11 19.83
C TRP A 96 7.12 -4.90 19.35
N SER A 97 6.48 -3.86 18.85
CA SER A 97 7.11 -2.61 18.40
C SER A 97 6.15 -1.44 18.65
N ASP A 98 6.71 -0.28 18.93
CA ASP A 98 5.99 0.98 19.03
C ASP A 98 6.57 1.96 17.99
N LEU A 99 6.16 1.78 16.74
CA LEU A 99 6.58 2.61 15.63
C LEU A 99 6.02 4.04 15.73
N PRO A 100 4.77 4.26 16.17
CA PRO A 100 4.23 5.59 16.38
C PRO A 100 5.06 6.47 17.31
N ASP A 101 5.61 5.94 18.40
CA ASP A 101 6.49 6.67 19.33
C ASP A 101 7.82 7.08 18.67
N ARG A 102 8.20 6.39 17.61
CA ARG A 102 9.37 6.71 16.77
C ARG A 102 9.01 7.62 15.59
N GLY A 103 7.77 8.12 15.54
CA GLY A 103 7.26 8.98 14.48
C GLY A 103 6.85 8.25 13.21
N TRP A 104 6.79 6.91 13.19
CA TRP A 104 6.35 6.13 12.06
C TRP A 104 4.89 5.72 12.21
N HIS A 105 4.03 6.18 11.32
CA HIS A 105 2.58 5.99 11.44
C HIS A 105 2.04 5.18 10.27
N PRO A 106 1.33 4.06 10.54
CA PRO A 106 0.78 3.19 9.51
C PRO A 106 -0.45 3.78 8.86
N GLY A 107 -0.60 3.56 7.56
CA GLY A 107 -1.81 3.89 6.83
C GLY A 107 -2.08 2.94 5.67
N ASN A 108 -3.35 2.92 5.25
CA ASN A 108 -3.82 2.26 4.05
C ASN A 108 -4.38 3.32 3.11
N THR A 109 -3.75 3.47 1.94
CA THR A 109 -4.07 4.55 0.98
C THR A 109 -5.16 4.20 -0.01
N HIS A 110 -5.66 2.96 0.01
CA HIS A 110 -6.57 2.49 -1.04
C HIS A 110 -7.54 1.43 -0.52
N ILE A 111 -8.81 1.77 -0.39
CA ILE A 111 -9.87 0.86 0.06
C ILE A 111 -11.16 1.16 -0.73
N HIS A 112 -11.81 0.11 -1.25
CA HIS A 112 -13.16 0.14 -1.76
C HIS A 112 -14.02 -0.88 -1.04
N TYR A 113 -15.28 -0.53 -0.77
CA TYR A 113 -16.31 -1.49 -0.39
C TYR A 113 -17.23 -1.70 -1.59
N ASP A 114 -17.40 -2.95 -2.01
CA ASP A 114 -18.27 -3.29 -3.14
C ASP A 114 -19.78 -3.23 -2.77
N GLU A 115 -20.63 -3.48 -3.73
CA GLU A 115 -22.09 -3.43 -3.55
C GLU A 115 -22.63 -4.47 -2.58
N LYS A 116 -21.83 -5.48 -2.20
CA LYS A 116 -22.21 -6.51 -1.23
C LYS A 116 -22.02 -6.08 0.20
N GLU A 117 -21.26 -4.99 0.43
CA GLU A 117 -21.14 -4.42 1.76
C GLU A 117 -22.44 -3.69 2.12
N THR A 118 -23.22 -4.31 2.98
CA THR A 118 -24.55 -3.82 3.39
C THR A 118 -24.51 -2.90 4.61
N ASP A 119 -23.37 -2.85 5.32
CA ASP A 119 -23.16 -1.98 6.49
C ASP A 119 -21.79 -1.29 6.43
N PRO A 120 -21.58 -0.41 5.41
CA PRO A 120 -20.29 0.22 5.18
C PRO A 120 -19.87 1.14 6.33
N ASP A 121 -20.83 1.74 7.04
CA ASP A 121 -20.55 2.62 8.19
C ASP A 121 -19.95 1.83 9.35
N ARG A 122 -20.56 0.69 9.69
CA ARG A 122 -20.03 -0.20 10.72
C ARG A 122 -18.65 -0.75 10.32
N ARG A 123 -18.47 -1.16 9.06
CA ARG A 123 -17.15 -1.63 8.56
C ARG A 123 -16.10 -0.54 8.69
N LEU A 124 -16.39 0.67 8.26
CA LEU A 124 -15.44 1.78 8.33
C LEU A 124 -15.07 2.14 9.77
N ALA A 125 -16.02 2.01 10.72
CA ALA A 125 -15.76 2.18 12.13
C ALA A 125 -14.84 1.08 12.72
N TYR A 126 -14.81 -0.11 12.12
CA TYR A 126 -13.94 -1.20 12.56
C TYR A 126 -12.56 -1.19 11.89
N ASP A 127 -12.49 -1.02 10.57
CA ASP A 127 -11.28 -1.28 9.77
C ASP A 127 -10.05 -0.55 10.31
N SER A 128 -10.14 0.76 10.56
CA SER A 128 -9.00 1.54 11.07
C SER A 128 -8.52 1.06 12.44
N ARG A 129 -9.45 0.67 13.28
CA ARG A 129 -9.19 0.33 14.68
C ARG A 129 -8.70 -1.10 14.86
N VAL A 130 -9.33 -2.04 14.17
CA VAL A 130 -8.92 -3.46 14.15
C VAL A 130 -7.53 -3.63 13.55
N GLU A 131 -7.22 -2.86 12.51
CA GLU A 131 -5.91 -2.87 11.84
C GLU A 131 -4.90 -1.92 12.47
N ASP A 132 -5.28 -1.18 13.51
CA ASP A 132 -4.41 -0.20 14.18
C ASP A 132 -3.79 0.83 13.22
N LEU A 133 -4.57 1.27 12.22
CA LEU A 133 -4.13 2.24 11.21
C LEU A 133 -4.30 3.66 11.75
N ARG A 134 -3.27 4.48 11.59
CA ARG A 134 -3.36 5.92 11.89
C ARG A 134 -4.05 6.68 10.76
N MET A 135 -3.94 6.19 9.54
CA MET A 135 -4.58 6.76 8.36
C MET A 135 -5.31 5.68 7.55
N THR A 136 -6.57 5.92 7.23
CA THR A 136 -7.41 5.04 6.40
C THR A 136 -8.06 5.87 5.30
N ALA A 137 -7.80 5.51 4.04
CA ALA A 137 -8.41 6.14 2.89
C ALA A 137 -9.39 5.19 2.20
N VAL A 138 -10.68 5.52 2.25
CA VAL A 138 -11.67 4.91 1.37
C VAL A 138 -11.79 5.73 0.10
N SER A 139 -12.20 5.10 -1.01
CA SER A 139 -12.13 5.72 -2.32
C SER A 139 -13.45 5.63 -3.05
N ILE A 140 -13.85 6.75 -3.64
CA ILE A 140 -14.92 6.85 -4.61
C ILE A 140 -14.40 6.28 -5.93
N LEU A 141 -15.25 5.50 -6.61
CA LEU A 141 -14.95 4.94 -7.93
C LEU A 141 -16.24 4.82 -8.76
N LYS A 142 -16.19 5.23 -10.01
CA LYS A 142 -17.32 5.14 -10.91
C LYS A 142 -17.10 4.07 -11.98
N ARG A 143 -18.07 3.13 -12.07
CA ARG A 143 -18.13 2.09 -13.10
C ARG A 143 -19.59 1.93 -13.56
N TRP A 144 -19.79 1.38 -14.75
CA TRP A 144 -21.15 1.11 -15.26
C TRP A 144 -21.78 -0.15 -14.67
N ASP A 145 -20.94 -1.11 -14.26
CA ASP A 145 -21.33 -2.49 -13.88
C ASP A 145 -21.33 -2.73 -12.37
N LEU A 146 -20.87 -1.75 -11.58
CA LEU A 146 -20.68 -1.91 -10.16
C LEU A 146 -20.83 -0.57 -9.42
N ASP A 147 -21.69 -0.55 -8.40
CA ASP A 147 -21.85 0.58 -7.50
C ASP A 147 -21.15 0.27 -6.16
N TYR A 148 -20.16 1.07 -5.82
CA TYR A 148 -19.38 0.85 -4.61
C TYR A 148 -20.04 1.48 -3.39
N ALA A 149 -20.12 0.73 -2.29
CA ALA A 149 -20.69 1.24 -1.04
C ALA A 149 -19.89 2.44 -0.48
N THR A 150 -18.60 2.56 -0.84
CA THR A 150 -17.77 3.72 -0.49
C THR A 150 -18.14 5.00 -1.26
N ASN A 151 -18.91 4.92 -2.35
CA ASN A 151 -19.33 6.10 -3.12
C ASN A 151 -20.28 7.04 -2.36
N LYS A 152 -20.88 6.57 -1.24
CA LYS A 152 -21.70 7.42 -0.37
C LYS A 152 -20.91 8.48 0.40
N TYR A 153 -19.60 8.30 0.58
CA TYR A 153 -18.78 9.20 1.37
C TYR A 153 -18.26 10.36 0.51
N PRO A 154 -18.51 11.63 0.90
CA PRO A 154 -17.98 12.77 0.16
C PRO A 154 -16.45 12.84 0.28
N PRO A 155 -15.73 13.42 -0.69
CA PRO A 155 -14.29 13.63 -0.58
C PRO A 155 -13.92 14.43 0.67
N GLY A 156 -12.78 14.12 1.27
CA GLY A 156 -12.25 14.80 2.45
C GLY A 156 -12.33 13.97 3.72
N VAL A 157 -12.11 14.62 4.85
CA VAL A 157 -12.07 13.98 6.17
C VAL A 157 -13.45 13.52 6.61
N LEU A 158 -13.57 12.27 6.99
CA LEU A 158 -14.77 11.66 7.54
C LEU A 158 -14.74 11.79 9.07
N THR A 159 -15.21 12.93 9.58
CA THR A 159 -15.08 13.33 11.00
C THR A 159 -15.79 12.37 11.96
N GLU A 160 -16.85 11.70 11.51
CA GLU A 160 -17.60 10.73 12.29
C GLU A 160 -16.74 9.48 12.63
N TYR A 161 -15.79 9.12 11.77
CA TYR A 161 -14.91 7.96 11.93
C TYR A 161 -13.50 8.34 12.39
N THR A 162 -13.20 9.64 12.47
CA THR A 162 -11.89 10.18 12.85
C THR A 162 -11.87 10.49 14.36
N ASP A 163 -10.79 10.07 15.03
CA ASP A 163 -10.51 10.38 16.42
C ASP A 163 -9.04 10.79 16.61
N THR A 164 -8.55 10.84 17.84
CA THR A 164 -7.16 11.23 18.16
C THR A 164 -6.11 10.22 17.66
N HIS A 165 -6.52 8.98 17.40
CA HIS A 165 -5.63 7.89 17.01
C HIS A 165 -5.82 7.44 15.55
N HIS A 166 -7.00 7.64 15.00
CA HIS A 166 -7.39 7.15 13.69
C HIS A 166 -7.93 8.29 12.84
N HIS A 167 -7.26 8.61 11.75
CA HIS A 167 -7.73 9.57 10.76
C HIS A 167 -8.33 8.81 9.58
N VAL A 168 -9.57 9.10 9.25
CA VAL A 168 -10.30 8.46 8.17
C VAL A 168 -10.71 9.50 7.14
N GLN A 169 -10.45 9.24 5.88
CA GLN A 169 -10.88 10.12 4.80
C GLN A 169 -11.44 9.35 3.61
N SER A 170 -12.22 10.06 2.81
CA SER A 170 -12.60 9.65 1.46
C SER A 170 -11.76 10.38 0.43
N GLY A 171 -11.17 9.63 -0.49
CA GLY A 171 -10.51 10.11 -1.69
C GLY A 171 -11.23 9.60 -2.93
N GLU A 172 -10.49 9.51 -4.03
CA GLU A 172 -11.02 9.03 -5.30
C GLU A 172 -10.00 8.15 -5.99
N GLU A 173 -10.47 7.06 -6.60
CA GLU A 173 -9.69 6.37 -7.62
C GLU A 173 -10.24 6.72 -9.00
N THR A 174 -9.46 7.45 -9.78
CA THR A 174 -9.79 7.76 -11.18
C THR A 174 -9.19 6.70 -12.10
N ARG A 175 -9.98 6.20 -13.05
CA ARG A 175 -9.62 5.03 -13.88
C ARG A 175 -9.88 5.23 -15.37
N HIS A 176 -9.05 4.49 -16.13
CA HIS A 176 -9.31 4.17 -17.52
C HIS A 176 -8.94 2.71 -17.77
N ASN A 177 -9.92 1.90 -18.19
CA ASN A 177 -9.67 0.52 -18.61
C ASN A 177 -10.08 0.35 -20.09
N HIS A 178 -9.47 -0.62 -20.74
CA HIS A 178 -9.79 -1.02 -22.10
C HIS A 178 -10.25 -2.48 -22.14
N ASP A 179 -10.54 -2.98 -23.34
CA ASP A 179 -11.02 -4.34 -23.57
C ASP A 179 -10.05 -5.37 -22.91
N PRO A 180 -10.57 -6.31 -22.11
CA PRO A 180 -9.73 -7.32 -21.43
C PRO A 180 -8.90 -8.20 -22.39
N SER A 181 -9.29 -8.29 -23.67
CA SER A 181 -8.53 -9.01 -24.71
C SER A 181 -7.39 -8.19 -25.30
N ASP A 182 -7.30 -6.88 -25.01
CA ASP A 182 -6.23 -6.01 -25.50
C ASP A 182 -4.96 -6.18 -24.63
N PRO A 183 -3.74 -6.12 -25.22
CA PRO A 183 -2.50 -6.04 -24.45
C PRO A 183 -2.48 -4.91 -23.41
N PHE A 184 -3.16 -3.79 -23.70
CA PHE A 184 -3.33 -2.65 -22.78
C PHE A 184 -4.68 -2.68 -22.06
N LYS A 185 -5.10 -3.83 -21.54
CA LYS A 185 -6.41 -4.01 -20.88
C LYS A 185 -6.67 -3.02 -19.72
N ILE A 186 -5.60 -2.52 -19.05
CA ILE A 186 -5.68 -1.50 -18.00
C ILE A 186 -5.73 -0.08 -18.61
N GLY A 187 -5.66 0.05 -19.93
CA GLY A 187 -5.73 1.34 -20.63
C GLY A 187 -4.64 2.32 -20.19
N TYR A 188 -5.04 3.55 -19.85
CA TYR A 188 -4.10 4.54 -19.31
C TYR A 188 -3.58 4.17 -17.93
N GLY A 189 -4.40 3.53 -17.08
CA GLY A 189 -4.07 3.13 -15.72
C GLY A 189 -5.09 3.56 -14.68
N HIS A 190 -4.67 3.52 -13.41
CA HIS A 190 -5.47 3.89 -12.26
C HIS A 190 -4.67 4.82 -11.34
N VAL A 191 -5.33 5.80 -10.74
CA VAL A 191 -4.68 6.80 -9.88
C VAL A 191 -5.54 7.08 -8.66
N MET A 192 -4.94 6.95 -7.48
CA MET A 192 -5.53 7.38 -6.21
C MET A 192 -5.28 8.87 -5.98
N LEU A 193 -6.34 9.57 -5.63
CA LEU A 193 -6.33 10.99 -5.30
C LEU A 193 -6.79 11.17 -3.86
N LEU A 194 -5.85 11.51 -2.97
CA LEU A 194 -6.11 11.77 -1.56
C LEU A 194 -6.03 13.27 -1.26
N ASN A 195 -6.63 13.70 -0.16
CA ASN A 195 -6.64 15.11 0.25
C ASN A 195 -7.28 16.06 -0.79
N ILE A 196 -8.20 15.57 -1.59
CA ILE A 196 -9.00 16.40 -2.51
C ILE A 196 -10.27 16.89 -1.80
N ARG A 197 -10.72 18.09 -2.15
CA ARG A 197 -11.96 18.69 -1.64
C ARG A 197 -13.15 18.43 -2.57
N ASN A 198 -12.87 18.27 -3.84
CA ASN A 198 -13.85 18.00 -4.89
C ASN A 198 -13.38 16.84 -5.73
N GLN A 199 -14.33 16.02 -6.18
CA GLN A 199 -14.06 14.99 -7.16
C GLN A 199 -13.48 15.59 -8.44
N VAL A 200 -12.62 14.81 -9.11
CA VAL A 200 -12.15 15.20 -10.45
C VAL A 200 -13.21 14.91 -11.50
N ASP A 201 -13.19 15.58 -12.62
CA ASP A 201 -14.12 15.39 -13.72
C ASP A 201 -13.38 15.07 -15.02
N PRO A 202 -13.67 13.89 -15.62
CA PRO A 202 -14.48 12.77 -15.14
C PRO A 202 -13.73 11.88 -14.13
N ILE A 203 -14.47 11.22 -13.21
CA ILE A 203 -13.89 10.24 -12.26
C ILE A 203 -13.31 9.04 -13.01
N SER A 204 -14.04 8.53 -14.01
CA SER A 204 -13.60 7.41 -14.86
C SER A 204 -13.97 7.68 -16.30
N ARG A 205 -13.31 6.99 -17.24
CA ARG A 205 -13.52 7.17 -18.69
C ARG A 205 -13.31 5.88 -19.46
N GLY A 206 -13.79 5.88 -20.72
CA GLY A 206 -13.64 4.73 -21.59
C GLY A 206 -14.59 3.59 -21.27
N LEU A 207 -14.22 2.36 -21.64
CA LEU A 207 -15.06 1.16 -21.48
C LEU A 207 -15.53 0.90 -20.05
N ILE A 208 -14.84 1.43 -19.05
CA ILE A 208 -15.26 1.29 -17.64
C ILE A 208 -16.53 2.10 -17.33
N ILE A 209 -16.86 3.09 -18.14
CA ILE A 209 -18.10 3.88 -18.06
C ILE A 209 -19.19 3.30 -18.95
N ASP A 210 -18.92 3.17 -20.24
CA ASP A 210 -19.77 2.44 -21.19
C ASP A 210 -19.06 2.19 -22.53
N GLN A 211 -19.70 1.43 -23.41
CA GLN A 211 -19.15 1.09 -24.73
C GLN A 211 -18.99 2.28 -25.69
N PHE A 212 -19.57 3.44 -25.40
CA PHE A 212 -19.53 4.64 -26.24
C PHE A 212 -18.66 5.74 -25.63
N ASP A 213 -18.31 5.63 -24.36
CA ASP A 213 -17.52 6.64 -23.68
C ASP A 213 -16.12 6.74 -24.31
N PRO A 214 -15.59 7.96 -24.56
CA PRO A 214 -14.29 8.13 -25.17
C PRO A 214 -13.14 7.81 -24.21
N ASP A 215 -11.99 7.44 -24.77
CA ASP A 215 -10.72 7.30 -24.04
C ASP A 215 -10.09 8.70 -23.82
N TYR A 216 -10.89 9.64 -23.26
CA TYR A 216 -10.54 11.04 -23.06
C TYR A 216 -11.31 11.64 -21.87
N PRO A 217 -10.70 12.52 -21.08
CA PRO A 217 -9.33 12.98 -21.14
C PRO A 217 -8.33 11.96 -20.59
N PRO A 218 -7.01 12.12 -20.81
CA PRO A 218 -5.99 11.29 -20.17
C PRO A 218 -5.99 11.47 -18.65
N LEU A 219 -5.44 10.50 -17.90
CA LEU A 219 -5.39 10.54 -16.43
C LEU A 219 -4.53 11.69 -15.88
N SER A 220 -3.57 12.17 -16.65
CA SER A 220 -2.78 13.36 -16.32
C SER A 220 -3.62 14.59 -16.01
N TYR A 221 -4.81 14.73 -16.63
CA TYR A 221 -5.73 15.83 -16.33
C TYR A 221 -6.37 15.69 -14.95
N ALA A 222 -6.71 14.47 -14.55
CA ALA A 222 -7.19 14.22 -13.19
C ALA A 222 -6.07 14.44 -12.16
N CYS A 223 -4.83 14.07 -12.50
CA CYS A 223 -3.67 14.38 -11.66
C CYS A 223 -3.50 15.90 -11.48
N ASP A 224 -3.62 16.68 -12.55
CA ASP A 224 -3.54 18.15 -12.48
C ASP A 224 -4.67 18.73 -11.61
N GLN A 225 -5.92 18.29 -11.81
CA GLN A 225 -7.04 18.73 -10.98
C GLN A 225 -6.86 18.41 -9.49
N ALA A 226 -6.24 17.28 -9.16
CA ALA A 226 -5.92 16.92 -7.78
C ALA A 226 -4.74 17.76 -7.24
N ASN A 227 -3.70 17.97 -8.04
CA ASN A 227 -2.56 18.81 -7.67
C ASN A 227 -2.99 20.27 -7.41
N ASP A 228 -3.92 20.82 -8.19
CA ASP A 228 -4.50 22.14 -8.00
C ASP A 228 -5.29 22.29 -6.68
N GLN A 229 -5.61 21.17 -6.04
CA GLN A 229 -6.28 21.09 -4.74
C GLN A 229 -5.30 20.77 -3.58
N ASP A 230 -3.99 20.75 -3.80
CA ASP A 230 -2.97 20.25 -2.88
C ASP A 230 -3.15 18.74 -2.56
N GLY A 231 -3.79 18.01 -3.45
CA GLY A 231 -4.01 16.57 -3.33
C GLY A 231 -2.72 15.76 -3.37
N LEU A 232 -2.76 14.56 -2.83
CA LEU A 232 -1.71 13.57 -2.98
C LEU A 232 -2.11 12.60 -4.10
N VAL A 233 -1.32 12.57 -5.17
CA VAL A 233 -1.54 11.74 -6.36
C VAL A 233 -0.66 10.50 -6.26
N ILE A 234 -1.28 9.31 -6.20
CA ILE A 234 -0.58 8.02 -6.10
C ILE A 234 -0.97 7.15 -7.28
N TRP A 235 0.00 6.69 -8.07
CA TRP A 235 -0.28 5.71 -9.12
C TRP A 235 -0.55 4.34 -8.52
N CYS A 236 -1.71 3.75 -8.83
CA CYS A 236 -2.13 2.46 -8.27
C CYS A 236 -1.52 1.28 -9.01
N HIS A 237 -1.65 0.10 -8.37
CA HIS A 237 -1.42 -1.20 -8.97
C HIS A 237 -0.14 -1.24 -9.78
N ASN A 238 1.02 -1.16 -9.10
CA ASN A 238 2.31 -1.51 -9.68
C ASN A 238 2.77 -0.73 -10.93
N GLY A 239 2.24 0.48 -11.13
CA GLY A 239 2.59 1.30 -12.30
C GLY A 239 2.09 0.74 -13.62
N GLN A 240 1.09 -0.13 -13.59
CA GLN A 240 0.43 -0.59 -14.81
C GLN A 240 -0.35 0.54 -15.47
N GLY A 241 -0.53 0.38 -16.78
CA GLY A 241 -1.17 1.40 -17.61
C GLY A 241 -0.15 2.15 -18.45
N MET A 242 -0.55 2.46 -19.68
CA MET A 242 0.34 3.07 -20.66
C MET A 242 0.71 4.52 -20.34
N GLU A 243 -0.03 5.19 -19.42
CA GLU A 243 0.20 6.58 -19.07
C GLU A 243 1.09 6.75 -17.80
N ALA A 244 1.30 5.69 -16.99
CA ALA A 244 2.12 5.77 -15.79
C ALA A 244 3.51 6.41 -16.02
N PRO A 245 4.32 5.97 -17.00
CA PRO A 245 5.62 6.57 -17.26
C PRO A 245 5.51 8.00 -17.80
N VAL A 246 4.44 8.33 -18.52
CA VAL A 246 4.18 9.70 -19.01
C VAL A 246 3.93 10.64 -17.85
N ALA A 247 3.01 10.29 -16.96
CA ALA A 247 2.66 11.09 -15.80
C ALA A 247 3.85 11.26 -14.82
N ALA A 248 4.65 10.19 -14.64
CA ALA A 248 5.88 10.24 -13.85
C ALA A 248 6.92 11.20 -14.44
N ALA A 249 7.19 11.11 -15.76
CA ALA A 249 8.15 11.98 -16.45
C ALA A 249 7.74 13.46 -16.42
N LEU A 250 6.43 13.73 -16.40
CA LEU A 250 5.87 15.09 -16.37
C LEU A 250 5.65 15.61 -14.93
N GLY A 251 6.08 14.84 -13.90
CA GLY A 251 6.01 15.26 -12.50
C GLY A 251 4.60 15.39 -11.94
N LYS A 252 3.63 14.63 -12.48
CA LYS A 252 2.22 14.72 -12.10
C LYS A 252 1.85 13.79 -10.94
N VAL A 253 2.72 12.84 -10.58
CA VAL A 253 2.51 11.79 -9.59
C VAL A 253 3.51 11.92 -8.45
N HIS A 254 3.06 11.76 -7.21
CA HIS A 254 3.87 11.90 -6.01
C HIS A 254 4.45 10.58 -5.50
N ALA A 255 3.72 9.48 -5.65
CA ALA A 255 4.11 8.16 -5.17
C ALA A 255 3.49 7.06 -6.03
N MET A 256 3.95 5.83 -5.83
CA MET A 256 3.42 4.63 -6.49
C MET A 256 3.02 3.59 -5.45
N ASN A 257 1.79 3.07 -5.55
CA ASN A 257 1.38 1.90 -4.77
C ASN A 257 1.97 0.63 -5.36
N LEU A 258 2.64 -0.15 -4.53
CA LEU A 258 3.08 -1.50 -4.84
C LEU A 258 2.27 -2.50 -4.01
N PHE A 259 2.04 -3.69 -4.57
CA PHE A 259 1.41 -4.86 -3.90
C PHE A 259 -0.02 -4.60 -3.42
N ASP A 260 -0.70 -3.77 -4.11
CA ASP A 260 -2.05 -3.33 -3.87
C ASP A 260 -3.02 -4.13 -4.78
N PRO A 261 -3.77 -5.13 -4.31
CA PRO A 261 -3.82 -5.66 -2.93
C PRO A 261 -2.83 -6.81 -2.62
N PHE A 262 -2.20 -7.43 -3.62
CA PHE A 262 -1.39 -8.65 -3.47
C PHE A 262 0.03 -8.46 -3.98
N TRP A 263 0.97 -9.14 -3.32
CA TRP A 263 2.36 -9.10 -3.71
C TRP A 263 2.62 -9.80 -5.06
N THR A 264 3.31 -9.09 -5.97
CA THR A 264 3.79 -9.63 -7.24
C THR A 264 5.16 -9.05 -7.58
N ASP A 265 6.15 -9.90 -7.87
CA ASP A 265 7.55 -9.48 -8.11
C ASP A 265 7.70 -8.46 -9.24
N ILE A 266 6.84 -8.53 -10.26
CA ILE A 266 6.93 -7.66 -11.44
C ILE A 266 6.72 -6.17 -11.11
N GLU A 267 6.10 -5.87 -9.98
CA GLU A 267 5.87 -4.48 -9.54
C GLU A 267 7.17 -3.76 -9.22
N TYR A 268 8.15 -4.46 -8.66
CA TYR A 268 9.49 -3.91 -8.49
C TYR A 268 10.10 -3.50 -9.82
N LEU A 269 9.89 -4.27 -10.89
CA LEU A 269 10.48 -3.99 -12.20
C LEU A 269 10.04 -2.61 -12.73
N TYR A 270 8.73 -2.33 -12.75
CA TYR A 270 8.21 -1.05 -13.23
C TYR A 270 8.68 0.11 -12.35
N TRP A 271 8.56 -0.02 -11.04
CA TRP A 271 8.99 1.02 -10.11
C TRP A 271 10.51 1.28 -10.20
N TYR A 272 11.33 0.23 -10.25
CA TYR A 272 12.78 0.36 -10.37
C TYR A 272 13.18 1.03 -11.68
N HIS A 273 12.51 0.74 -12.78
CA HIS A 273 12.74 1.46 -14.05
C HIS A 273 12.47 2.97 -13.91
N ILE A 274 11.40 3.38 -13.23
CA ILE A 274 11.15 4.82 -12.95
C ILE A 274 12.29 5.40 -12.13
N LEU A 275 12.66 4.77 -11.03
CA LEU A 275 13.76 5.25 -10.16
C LEU A 275 15.09 5.35 -10.90
N ASN A 276 15.41 4.37 -11.75
CA ASN A 276 16.66 4.34 -12.53
C ASN A 276 16.79 5.53 -13.48
N THR A 277 15.69 6.08 -13.98
CA THR A 277 15.71 7.27 -14.83
C THR A 277 16.00 8.57 -14.07
N GLY A 278 16.11 8.48 -12.74
CA GLY A 278 16.39 9.63 -11.88
C GLY A 278 15.14 10.34 -11.36
N ILE A 279 13.95 9.89 -11.74
CA ILE A 279 12.68 10.36 -11.17
C ILE A 279 12.63 9.91 -9.70
N LYS A 280 12.35 10.86 -8.81
CA LYS A 280 12.06 10.54 -7.42
C LYS A 280 10.61 10.04 -7.34
N MET A 281 10.44 8.79 -7.00
CA MET A 281 9.13 8.14 -6.88
C MET A 281 9.08 7.37 -5.56
N PRO A 282 8.55 7.97 -4.50
CA PRO A 282 8.30 7.28 -3.24
C PRO A 282 7.37 6.08 -3.40
N VAL A 283 7.49 5.12 -2.48
CA VAL A 283 6.61 3.96 -2.45
C VAL A 283 5.50 4.12 -1.40
N SER A 284 4.31 3.68 -1.77
CA SER A 284 3.14 3.52 -0.93
C SER A 284 2.49 2.15 -1.20
N THR A 285 1.43 1.80 -0.48
CA THR A 285 0.64 0.59 -0.67
C THR A 285 -0.75 0.75 -0.05
N GLY A 286 -1.67 -0.09 -0.49
CA GLY A 286 -3.01 -0.21 0.04
C GLY A 286 -3.52 -1.64 -0.04
N SER A 287 -4.81 -1.84 0.20
CA SER A 287 -5.48 -3.15 0.12
C SER A 287 -6.48 -3.24 -1.03
N ASP A 288 -6.71 -2.17 -1.77
CA ASP A 288 -7.68 -1.99 -2.86
C ASP A 288 -9.12 -2.35 -2.42
N TRP A 289 -9.48 -3.62 -2.47
CA TRP A 289 -10.79 -4.13 -2.09
C TRP A 289 -10.87 -4.39 -0.59
N PHE A 290 -11.67 -3.62 0.15
CA PHE A 290 -11.78 -3.71 1.60
C PHE A 290 -10.41 -3.59 2.29
N VAL A 291 -10.31 -3.90 3.56
CA VAL A 291 -9.04 -4.27 4.18
C VAL A 291 -8.83 -5.76 3.95
N SER A 292 -8.39 -6.11 2.75
CA SER A 292 -8.26 -7.48 2.27
C SER A 292 -6.84 -8.05 2.37
N SER A 293 -5.90 -7.25 2.89
CA SER A 293 -4.50 -7.61 3.14
C SER A 293 -3.96 -6.89 4.37
N ALA A 294 -2.83 -7.35 4.90
CA ALA A 294 -2.10 -6.67 5.97
C ALA A 294 -1.22 -5.51 5.45
N ASN A 295 -1.28 -5.19 4.15
CA ASN A 295 -0.45 -4.18 3.52
C ASN A 295 -0.68 -2.79 4.11
N ARG A 296 0.41 -2.10 4.43
CA ARG A 296 0.39 -0.72 4.92
C ARG A 296 1.65 0.04 4.59
N VAL A 297 1.51 1.33 4.37
CA VAL A 297 2.63 2.25 4.29
C VAL A 297 2.84 2.90 5.66
N TYR A 298 4.08 2.89 6.11
CA TYR A 298 4.50 3.71 7.23
C TYR A 298 5.09 5.00 6.69
N SER A 299 4.55 6.12 7.13
CA SER A 299 5.07 7.45 6.81
C SER A 299 5.63 8.08 8.09
N GLN A 300 6.84 8.63 7.98
CA GLN A 300 7.50 9.29 9.10
C GLN A 300 7.03 10.73 9.24
N THR A 301 6.63 11.08 10.47
CA THR A 301 6.29 12.45 10.86
C THR A 301 7.30 12.98 11.88
N ASN A 302 7.38 14.31 12.01
CA ASN A 302 8.23 14.93 13.04
C ASN A 302 7.43 15.04 14.36
N GLY A 303 7.38 13.96 15.14
CA GLY A 303 6.64 13.87 16.40
C GLY A 303 5.39 13.02 16.30
N GLY A 304 4.29 13.43 16.97
CA GLY A 304 3.02 12.71 16.94
C GLY A 304 2.37 12.72 15.55
N PHE A 305 1.33 11.91 15.39
CA PHE A 305 0.58 11.86 14.15
C PHE A 305 -0.09 13.21 13.84
N ALA A 306 0.15 13.71 12.64
CA ALA A 306 -0.59 14.80 12.01
C ALA A 306 -0.82 14.43 10.55
N TYR A 307 -2.04 14.57 10.07
CA TYR A 307 -2.46 14.11 8.75
C TYR A 307 -1.62 14.74 7.63
N GLU A 308 -1.44 16.07 7.65
CA GLU A 308 -0.65 16.79 6.65
C GLU A 308 0.81 16.33 6.66
N SER A 309 1.40 16.14 7.85
CA SER A 309 2.77 15.63 7.98
C SER A 309 2.91 14.20 7.47
N TRP A 310 1.87 13.37 7.65
CA TRP A 310 1.84 12.02 7.12
C TRP A 310 1.82 12.01 5.58
N LEU A 311 1.00 12.87 4.95
CA LEU A 311 0.99 13.05 3.50
C LEU A 311 2.35 13.56 2.98
N ASP A 312 2.96 14.52 3.69
CA ASP A 312 4.29 15.04 3.33
C ASP A 312 5.38 13.99 3.44
N GLY A 313 5.28 13.08 4.40
CA GLY A 313 6.16 11.92 4.51
C GLY A 313 6.08 11.04 3.25
N ILE A 314 4.88 10.81 2.70
CA ILE A 314 4.73 10.11 1.41
C ILE A 314 5.32 10.93 0.26
N ARG A 315 4.97 12.22 0.11
CA ARG A 315 5.49 13.08 -0.96
C ARG A 315 7.02 13.15 -0.97
N THR A 316 7.63 13.15 0.21
CA THR A 316 9.08 13.28 0.35
C THR A 316 9.81 11.94 0.38
N GLY A 317 9.10 10.81 0.40
CA GLY A 317 9.68 9.47 0.41
C GLY A 317 10.22 9.03 1.76
N LYS A 318 9.78 9.63 2.85
CA LYS A 318 10.05 9.15 4.20
C LYS A 318 9.11 7.98 4.53
N THR A 319 9.19 6.91 3.74
CA THR A 319 8.26 5.80 3.82
C THR A 319 8.97 4.44 3.72
N PHE A 320 8.33 3.45 4.30
CA PHE A 320 8.48 2.04 3.93
C PHE A 320 7.11 1.38 3.85
N ILE A 321 7.02 0.31 3.06
CA ILE A 321 5.82 -0.50 2.89
C ILE A 321 6.05 -1.90 3.41
N THR A 322 5.00 -2.54 3.96
CA THR A 322 5.11 -3.84 4.59
C THR A 322 3.74 -4.50 4.79
N ASN A 323 3.74 -5.81 5.01
CA ASN A 323 2.61 -6.53 5.60
C ASN A 323 2.89 -7.08 7.01
N GLY A 324 3.99 -6.62 7.65
CA GLY A 324 4.34 -7.03 9.01
C GLY A 324 5.63 -6.40 9.52
N PRO A 325 6.81 -6.73 8.99
CA PRO A 325 8.10 -6.25 9.48
C PRO A 325 8.27 -4.73 9.38
N ALA A 326 8.85 -4.13 10.40
CA ALA A 326 9.43 -2.79 10.31
C ALA A 326 10.81 -2.86 9.68
N LEU A 327 11.06 -2.09 8.62
CA LEU A 327 12.33 -2.05 7.89
C LEU A 327 12.85 -0.62 7.79
N PHE A 328 14.07 -0.40 8.25
CA PHE A 328 14.72 0.91 8.25
C PHE A 328 16.00 0.88 7.45
N LEU A 329 16.24 1.95 6.70
CA LEU A 329 17.42 2.15 5.86
C LEU A 329 18.13 3.44 6.27
N SER A 330 19.45 3.40 6.33
CA SER A 330 20.31 4.58 6.44
C SER A 330 21.44 4.48 5.42
N VAL A 331 21.62 5.52 4.62
CA VAL A 331 22.67 5.62 3.60
C VAL A 331 23.51 6.86 3.88
N ALA A 332 24.77 6.69 4.25
CA ALA A 332 25.63 7.77 4.74
C ALA A 332 24.96 8.62 5.85
N GLY A 333 24.22 7.97 6.75
CA GLY A 333 23.49 8.62 7.85
C GLY A 333 22.18 9.31 7.43
N GLN A 334 21.75 9.21 6.18
CA GLN A 334 20.51 9.77 5.68
C GLN A 334 19.42 8.70 5.55
N GLU A 335 18.17 9.07 5.83
CA GLU A 335 16.98 8.21 5.75
C GLU A 335 16.34 8.24 4.36
N PRO A 336 15.38 7.34 4.03
CA PRO A 336 14.63 7.33 2.79
C PRO A 336 14.06 8.70 2.42
N GLY A 337 14.01 8.99 1.11
CA GLY A 337 13.61 10.27 0.54
C GLY A 337 14.75 11.28 0.39
N ALA A 338 15.80 11.14 1.18
CA ALA A 338 16.96 12.05 1.11
C ALA A 338 17.76 11.88 -0.19
N THR A 339 18.52 12.93 -0.53
CA THR A 339 19.52 12.92 -1.61
C THR A 339 20.89 13.18 -0.99
N ILE A 340 21.83 12.28 -1.22
CA ILE A 340 23.23 12.46 -0.85
C ILE A 340 24.03 12.95 -2.07
N GLN A 341 24.97 13.87 -1.80
CA GLN A 341 25.93 14.36 -2.80
C GLN A 341 27.26 13.69 -2.55
N VAL A 342 27.75 12.96 -3.54
CA VAL A 342 29.00 12.21 -3.44
C VAL A 342 29.81 12.28 -4.73
N ASP A 343 31.11 12.27 -4.62
CA ASP A 343 32.00 12.16 -5.75
C ASP A 343 32.04 10.73 -6.29
N LYS A 344 32.35 10.55 -7.58
CA LYS A 344 32.57 9.23 -8.16
C LYS A 344 33.73 8.51 -7.45
N GLY A 345 33.52 7.25 -7.12
CA GLY A 345 34.47 6.42 -6.36
C GLY A 345 34.36 6.57 -4.84
N ALA A 346 33.49 7.46 -4.34
CA ALA A 346 33.29 7.61 -2.92
C ALA A 346 32.67 6.34 -2.30
N ARG A 347 33.08 6.04 -1.07
CA ARG A 347 32.54 4.95 -0.26
C ARG A 347 31.29 5.44 0.49
N ILE A 348 30.19 4.76 0.30
CA ILE A 348 28.88 5.06 0.89
C ILE A 348 28.55 3.96 1.92
N PRO A 349 28.57 4.21 3.23
CA PRO A 349 28.10 3.26 4.22
C PRO A 349 26.57 3.13 4.15
N VAL A 350 26.09 1.89 4.10
CA VAL A 350 24.65 1.55 4.05
C VAL A 350 24.33 0.62 5.19
N HIS A 351 23.32 0.96 5.96
CA HIS A 351 22.81 0.18 7.07
C HIS A 351 21.32 -0.08 6.87
N ALA A 352 20.90 -1.33 6.97
CA ALA A 352 19.49 -1.70 7.06
C ALA A 352 19.26 -2.49 8.34
N ASN A 353 18.23 -2.16 9.10
CA ASN A 353 17.82 -2.92 10.26
C ASN A 353 16.31 -3.18 10.25
N TRP A 354 15.91 -4.24 10.89
CA TRP A 354 14.51 -4.63 10.97
C TRP A 354 14.13 -5.15 12.35
N ASN A 355 12.84 -5.06 12.63
CA ASN A 355 12.18 -5.70 13.74
C ASN A 355 10.83 -6.29 13.24
N SER A 356 10.45 -7.48 13.74
CA SER A 356 9.27 -8.19 13.28
C SER A 356 8.84 -9.24 14.31
N HIS A 357 7.56 -9.53 14.41
CA HIS A 357 7.10 -10.75 15.08
C HIS A 357 7.17 -11.97 14.14
N HIS A 358 7.17 -11.74 12.83
CA HIS A 358 7.42 -12.80 11.84
C HIS A 358 8.92 -13.04 11.67
N ALA A 359 9.30 -14.29 11.44
CA ALA A 359 10.68 -14.64 11.12
C ALA A 359 11.06 -14.13 9.72
N VAL A 360 12.09 -13.31 9.62
CA VAL A 360 12.65 -12.79 8.36
C VAL A 360 13.77 -13.71 7.90
N GLU A 361 13.68 -14.22 6.67
CA GLU A 361 14.64 -15.17 6.12
C GLU A 361 15.67 -14.54 5.20
N ARG A 362 15.38 -13.36 4.66
CA ARG A 362 16.26 -12.67 3.70
C ARG A 362 16.12 -11.16 3.79
N VAL A 363 17.27 -10.48 3.72
CA VAL A 363 17.37 -9.03 3.57
C VAL A 363 18.32 -8.70 2.43
N GLU A 364 17.94 -7.73 1.59
CA GLU A 364 18.67 -7.32 0.41
C GLU A 364 18.85 -5.80 0.38
N ILE A 365 20.04 -5.34 0.00
CA ILE A 365 20.31 -3.96 -0.37
C ILE A 365 20.31 -3.89 -1.91
N VAL A 366 19.54 -2.95 -2.43
CA VAL A 366 19.33 -2.76 -3.86
C VAL A 366 19.95 -1.43 -4.29
N LEU A 367 20.80 -1.45 -5.30
CA LEU A 367 21.37 -0.27 -5.98
C LEU A 367 20.93 -0.29 -7.44
N ASN A 368 20.21 0.75 -7.88
CA ASN A 368 19.77 0.88 -9.28
C ASN A 368 19.07 -0.38 -9.83
N GLY A 369 18.21 -1.00 -9.00
CA GLY A 369 17.47 -2.22 -9.35
C GLY A 369 18.24 -3.54 -9.22
N LYS A 370 19.55 -3.51 -8.93
CA LYS A 370 20.38 -4.71 -8.74
C LYS A 370 20.62 -4.97 -7.25
N VAL A 371 20.51 -6.23 -6.82
CA VAL A 371 20.89 -6.63 -5.46
C VAL A 371 22.40 -6.58 -5.34
N VAL A 372 22.91 -5.69 -4.48
CA VAL A 372 24.36 -5.50 -4.26
C VAL A 372 24.84 -6.12 -2.94
N ALA A 373 23.94 -6.38 -2.02
CA ALA A 373 24.19 -7.17 -0.83
C ALA A 373 22.96 -7.98 -0.47
N ARG A 374 23.16 -9.23 -0.05
CA ARG A 374 22.12 -10.14 0.39
C ARG A 374 22.57 -10.87 1.63
N ARG A 375 21.71 -11.01 2.60
CA ARG A 375 21.92 -11.85 3.77
C ARG A 375 20.72 -12.76 3.97
N ASP A 376 21.01 -14.06 3.98
CA ASP A 376 20.02 -15.11 4.25
C ASP A 376 20.14 -15.55 5.73
N PHE A 377 19.01 -15.84 6.34
CA PHE A 377 18.87 -16.29 7.72
C PHE A 377 18.07 -17.59 7.72
N PRO A 378 18.71 -18.76 7.55
CA PRO A 378 18.01 -20.05 7.58
C PRO A 378 17.23 -20.24 8.87
N GLY A 379 15.93 -20.52 8.76
CA GLY A 379 15.00 -20.61 9.89
C GLY A 379 14.46 -19.29 10.39
N GLY A 380 14.92 -18.17 9.79
CA GLY A 380 14.45 -16.83 10.06
C GLY A 380 14.90 -16.22 11.39
N VAL A 381 14.90 -14.90 11.45
CA VAL A 381 15.17 -14.12 12.67
C VAL A 381 14.19 -12.95 12.78
N ASN A 382 13.80 -12.61 14.00
CA ASN A 382 12.83 -11.53 14.23
C ASN A 382 13.46 -10.14 14.18
N THR A 383 14.75 -10.01 14.50
CA THR A 383 15.48 -8.74 14.49
C THR A 383 16.86 -8.93 13.91
N GLY A 384 17.41 -7.89 13.31
CA GLY A 384 18.77 -7.93 12.82
C GLY A 384 19.18 -6.67 12.08
N HIS A 385 20.39 -6.72 11.52
CA HIS A 385 20.91 -5.65 10.68
C HIS A 385 21.82 -6.20 9.58
N VAL A 386 21.96 -5.41 8.52
CA VAL A 386 22.90 -5.60 7.42
C VAL A 386 23.67 -4.30 7.23
N GLU A 387 24.99 -4.39 7.16
CA GLU A 387 25.88 -3.27 6.88
C GLU A 387 26.74 -3.61 5.67
N VAL A 388 26.87 -2.65 4.76
CA VAL A 388 27.70 -2.77 3.55
C VAL A 388 28.20 -1.41 3.11
N ASP A 389 29.41 -1.36 2.57
CA ASP A 389 29.93 -0.19 1.87
C ASP A 389 29.71 -0.34 0.36
N ILE A 390 29.09 0.65 -0.25
CA ILE A 390 28.87 0.73 -1.69
C ILE A 390 29.79 1.78 -2.28
N ILE A 391 30.37 1.50 -3.44
CA ILE A 391 31.17 2.49 -4.18
C ILE A 391 30.27 3.23 -5.16
N ALA A 392 30.28 4.56 -5.09
CA ALA A 392 29.50 5.43 -5.96
C ALA A 392 30.10 5.53 -7.36
N GLU A 393 29.73 4.67 -8.28
CA GLU A 393 30.22 4.71 -9.67
C GLU A 393 29.38 5.62 -10.57
N SER A 394 28.11 5.83 -10.22
CA SER A 394 27.15 6.64 -10.97
C SER A 394 26.10 7.26 -10.05
N ASP A 395 25.38 8.24 -10.55
CA ASP A 395 24.13 8.68 -9.95
C ASP A 395 23.10 7.54 -9.92
N GLY A 396 22.21 7.56 -8.93
CA GLY A 396 21.23 6.47 -8.78
C GLY A 396 20.47 6.53 -7.48
N TRP A 397 20.13 5.34 -6.95
CA TRP A 397 19.35 5.18 -5.73
C TRP A 397 19.70 3.88 -5.00
N ILE A 398 19.53 3.89 -3.68
CA ILE A 398 19.70 2.74 -2.80
C ILE A 398 18.40 2.52 -2.03
N GLY A 399 17.91 1.27 -2.00
CA GLY A 399 16.80 0.80 -1.20
C GLY A 399 17.14 -0.46 -0.44
N ALA A 400 16.33 -0.81 0.56
CA ALA A 400 16.37 -2.09 1.25
C ALA A 400 15.05 -2.81 1.10
N ARG A 401 15.10 -4.16 1.00
CA ARG A 401 13.92 -5.01 1.02
C ARG A 401 14.19 -6.30 1.80
N LEU A 402 13.14 -6.89 2.31
CA LEU A 402 13.20 -8.16 3.01
C LEU A 402 12.05 -9.08 2.61
N GLY A 403 12.19 -10.36 2.93
CA GLY A 403 11.16 -11.35 2.68
C GLY A 403 11.35 -12.61 3.52
N SER A 404 10.26 -13.38 3.60
CA SER A 404 10.21 -14.67 4.28
C SER A 404 9.27 -15.64 3.56
N GLY A 405 9.48 -16.93 3.73
CA GLY A 405 8.53 -17.98 3.36
C GLY A 405 7.32 -18.07 4.29
N SER A 406 7.37 -17.45 5.46
CA SER A 406 6.23 -17.31 6.37
C SER A 406 5.12 -16.49 5.72
N ARG A 407 3.88 -16.68 6.19
CA ARG A 407 2.70 -15.96 5.67
C ARG A 407 1.97 -15.25 6.80
N ASP A 408 1.35 -14.13 6.46
CA ASP A 408 0.43 -13.41 7.34
C ASP A 408 -0.95 -14.09 7.39
N SER A 409 -1.85 -13.56 8.20
CA SER A 409 -3.22 -14.08 8.35
C SER A 409 -4.12 -13.83 7.14
N PHE A 410 -3.64 -13.11 6.13
CA PHE A 410 -4.26 -12.99 4.80
C PHE A 410 -3.63 -13.94 3.77
N ASN A 411 -2.77 -14.88 4.24
CA ASN A 411 -2.07 -15.85 3.41
C ASN A 411 -1.10 -15.23 2.38
N GLN A 412 -0.59 -14.02 2.65
CA GLN A 412 0.44 -13.38 1.84
C GLN A 412 1.84 -13.69 2.38
N PRO A 413 2.86 -13.84 1.51
CA PRO A 413 4.24 -13.96 1.97
C PRO A 413 4.63 -12.69 2.76
N ILE A 414 5.51 -12.84 3.75
CA ILE A 414 6.00 -11.70 4.53
C ILE A 414 7.01 -10.92 3.70
N TRP A 415 6.83 -9.61 3.64
CA TRP A 415 7.69 -8.70 2.88
C TRP A 415 7.75 -7.30 3.50
N ALA A 416 8.80 -6.55 3.18
CA ALA A 416 8.88 -5.09 3.35
C ALA A 416 9.85 -4.48 2.32
N HIS A 417 9.64 -3.21 1.98
CA HIS A 417 10.54 -2.40 1.13
C HIS A 417 10.54 -0.95 1.59
N THR A 418 11.72 -0.30 1.58
CA THR A 418 11.84 1.14 1.88
C THR A 418 11.68 1.98 0.62
N SER A 419 11.22 3.22 0.73
CA SER A 419 11.57 4.23 -0.28
C SER A 419 13.09 4.38 -0.36
N PRO A 420 13.62 4.87 -1.49
CA PRO A 420 15.07 4.96 -1.69
C PRO A 420 15.69 6.21 -1.05
N VAL A 421 17.01 6.13 -0.83
CA VAL A 421 17.91 7.28 -0.75
C VAL A 421 18.55 7.48 -2.12
N TYR A 422 18.61 8.71 -2.60
CA TYR A 422 19.09 9.06 -3.93
C TYR A 422 20.55 9.50 -3.89
N ILE A 423 21.34 9.07 -4.89
CA ILE A 423 22.76 9.42 -5.07
C ILE A 423 22.87 10.42 -6.22
N ARG A 424 23.57 11.53 -5.99
CA ARG A 424 23.86 12.55 -7.01
C ARG A 424 25.29 13.06 -6.85
N GLY A 425 25.82 13.70 -7.89
CA GLY A 425 27.13 14.39 -7.87
C GLY A 425 28.28 13.58 -8.47
N THR A 426 28.08 12.32 -8.82
CA THR A 426 29.15 11.51 -9.47
C THR A 426 29.49 11.98 -10.87
N GLY A 427 28.61 12.74 -11.52
CA GLY A 427 28.75 13.16 -12.91
C GLY A 427 28.64 12.03 -13.93
N ALA A 428 28.25 10.81 -13.50
CA ALA A 428 28.12 9.64 -14.35
C ALA A 428 26.71 9.09 -14.33
N GLN A 429 26.17 8.76 -15.48
CA GLN A 429 24.90 8.06 -15.64
C GLN A 429 25.14 6.54 -15.54
N SER A 430 24.23 5.83 -14.88
CA SER A 430 24.29 4.36 -14.80
C SER A 430 23.81 3.72 -16.10
N GLU A 431 24.31 2.51 -16.40
CA GLU A 431 23.78 1.67 -17.47
C GLU A 431 22.27 1.40 -17.27
N ALA A 432 21.85 1.10 -16.04
CA ALA A 432 20.46 0.89 -15.67
C ALA A 432 19.55 2.11 -15.99
N SER A 433 20.09 3.34 -15.90
CA SER A 433 19.37 4.55 -16.30
C SER A 433 19.08 4.58 -17.80
N VAL A 434 20.08 4.28 -18.64
CA VAL A 434 19.92 4.25 -20.09
C VAL A 434 18.97 3.13 -20.52
N GLU A 435 19.13 1.94 -19.95
CA GLU A 435 18.23 0.80 -20.22
C GLU A 435 16.79 1.11 -19.86
N SER A 436 16.55 1.72 -18.69
CA SER A 436 15.23 2.09 -18.20
C SER A 436 14.59 3.21 -19.03
N ALA A 437 15.40 4.17 -19.49
CA ALA A 437 14.94 5.22 -20.38
C ALA A 437 14.49 4.66 -21.74
N LYS A 438 15.23 3.72 -22.30
CA LYS A 438 14.84 2.99 -23.54
C LYS A 438 13.55 2.22 -23.32
N PHE A 439 13.47 1.44 -22.21
CA PHE A 439 12.29 0.66 -21.87
C PHE A 439 11.02 1.51 -21.88
N TYR A 440 11.02 2.67 -21.20
CA TYR A 440 9.85 3.53 -21.19
C TYR A 440 9.63 4.32 -22.49
N ALA A 441 10.68 4.74 -23.18
CA ALA A 441 10.52 5.38 -24.48
C ALA A 441 9.83 4.43 -25.50
N ASP A 442 10.16 3.15 -25.47
CA ASP A 442 9.54 2.12 -26.31
C ASP A 442 8.09 1.84 -25.88
N GLN A 443 7.84 1.62 -24.58
CA GLN A 443 6.50 1.37 -24.03
C GLN A 443 5.55 2.54 -24.33
N ILE A 444 5.99 3.79 -24.16
CA ILE A 444 5.18 4.96 -24.52
C ILE A 444 4.95 5.02 -26.03
N GLY A 445 5.93 4.59 -26.86
CA GLY A 445 5.76 4.48 -28.29
C GLY A 445 4.65 3.51 -28.71
N GLU A 446 4.55 2.38 -28.04
CA GLU A 446 3.43 1.43 -28.19
C GLU A 446 2.10 2.05 -27.76
N GLY A 447 2.07 2.78 -26.64
CA GLY A 447 0.90 3.53 -26.18
C GLY A 447 0.44 4.58 -27.20
N ILE A 448 1.36 5.35 -27.78
CA ILE A 448 1.06 6.31 -28.85
C ILE A 448 0.42 5.59 -30.06
N ASN A 449 0.94 4.44 -30.43
CA ASN A 449 0.38 3.65 -31.54
C ASN A 449 -1.05 3.17 -31.20
N TRP A 450 -1.26 2.70 -29.97
CA TRP A 450 -2.58 2.30 -29.48
C TRP A 450 -3.59 3.47 -29.54
N VAL A 451 -3.22 4.65 -29.04
CA VAL A 451 -4.07 5.87 -29.07
C VAL A 451 -4.46 6.21 -30.51
N LYS A 452 -3.54 6.08 -31.47
CA LYS A 452 -3.78 6.39 -32.88
C LYS A 452 -4.67 5.38 -33.60
N THR A 453 -4.59 4.09 -33.23
CA THR A 453 -5.15 3.00 -34.02
C THR A 453 -6.36 2.33 -33.38
N LYS A 454 -6.44 2.33 -32.04
CA LYS A 454 -7.50 1.66 -31.27
C LYS A 454 -8.29 2.60 -30.37
N GLY A 455 -7.67 3.66 -29.86
CA GLY A 455 -8.29 4.61 -28.94
C GLY A 455 -9.52 5.27 -29.57
N ARG A 456 -10.56 5.45 -28.77
CA ARG A 456 -11.85 6.02 -29.16
C ARG A 456 -11.94 7.47 -28.72
N PHE A 457 -12.26 8.34 -29.65
CA PHE A 457 -12.32 9.79 -29.41
C PHE A 457 -13.49 10.37 -30.19
N TYR A 458 -14.14 11.40 -29.66
CA TYR A 458 -15.19 12.11 -30.39
C TYR A 458 -14.63 12.99 -31.51
N THR A 459 -13.38 13.46 -31.35
CA THR A 459 -12.72 14.31 -32.34
C THR A 459 -11.25 13.95 -32.51
N ASP A 460 -10.70 14.26 -33.68
CA ASP A 460 -9.26 14.13 -33.92
C ASP A 460 -8.43 15.10 -33.06
N ALA A 461 -9.01 16.23 -32.63
CA ALA A 461 -8.35 17.14 -31.71
C ALA A 461 -8.07 16.47 -30.36
N GLN A 462 -9.05 15.77 -29.77
CA GLN A 462 -8.86 15.00 -28.53
C GLN A 462 -7.79 13.93 -28.68
N ARG A 463 -7.82 13.15 -29.78
CA ARG A 463 -6.81 12.14 -30.06
C ARG A 463 -5.41 12.76 -30.14
N ASN A 464 -5.27 13.84 -30.88
CA ASN A 464 -3.99 14.53 -31.06
C ASN A 464 -3.45 15.07 -29.73
N GLU A 465 -4.29 15.58 -28.88
CA GLU A 465 -3.93 16.08 -27.54
C GLU A 465 -3.31 14.96 -26.67
N VAL A 466 -3.94 13.76 -26.64
CA VAL A 466 -3.39 12.60 -25.93
C VAL A 466 -2.08 12.15 -26.57
N VAL A 467 -2.00 12.07 -27.89
CA VAL A 467 -0.76 11.74 -28.61
C VAL A 467 0.36 12.71 -28.25
N ASP A 468 0.07 14.00 -28.18
CA ASP A 468 1.09 15.01 -27.89
C ASP A 468 1.54 15.00 -26.43
N LEU A 469 0.63 14.69 -25.48
CA LEU A 469 0.97 14.42 -24.08
C LEU A 469 1.94 13.23 -23.97
N PHE A 470 1.63 12.11 -24.62
CA PHE A 470 2.46 10.91 -24.62
C PHE A 470 3.84 11.17 -25.25
N LYS A 471 3.89 11.95 -26.36
CA LYS A 471 5.17 12.37 -26.96
C LYS A 471 6.03 13.21 -26.03
N GLN A 472 5.41 14.09 -25.21
CA GLN A 472 6.15 14.87 -24.20
C GLN A 472 6.84 13.93 -23.20
N GLY A 473 6.10 12.97 -22.64
CA GLY A 473 6.70 11.95 -21.77
C GLY A 473 7.77 11.11 -22.47
N GLN A 474 7.51 10.65 -23.71
CA GLN A 474 8.48 9.88 -24.49
C GLN A 474 9.78 10.66 -24.74
N ASN A 475 9.67 11.91 -25.11
CA ASN A 475 10.84 12.77 -25.36
C ASN A 475 11.65 13.02 -24.09
N TRP A 476 11.01 13.09 -22.92
CA TRP A 476 11.72 13.20 -21.65
C TRP A 476 12.68 11.99 -21.46
N TYR A 477 12.20 10.77 -21.66
CA TYR A 477 13.05 9.57 -21.58
C TYR A 477 14.10 9.51 -22.67
N ARG A 478 13.76 9.90 -23.92
CA ARG A 478 14.72 9.92 -25.04
C ARG A 478 15.90 10.88 -24.80
N ASN A 479 15.68 11.96 -24.07
CA ASN A 479 16.73 12.91 -23.69
C ASN A 479 17.72 12.33 -22.65
N LEU A 480 17.43 11.16 -22.07
CA LEU A 480 18.33 10.44 -21.16
C LEU A 480 19.21 9.41 -21.89
N ILE A 481 18.92 9.09 -23.14
CA ILE A 481 19.64 8.12 -23.96
C ILE A 481 20.73 8.83 -24.75
#